data_e76d18e7141ce3a9d65bf5736a42e0e4
#
_entry.id   e76d18e7141ce3a9d65bf5736a42e0e4
#
_cell.length_a   1.000
_cell.length_b   1.000
_cell.length_c   1.000
_cell.angle_alpha   90.00
_cell.angle_beta   90.00
_cell.angle_gamma   90.00
#
_symmetry.space_group_name_H-M   'P 1'
#
loop_
_entity.id
_entity.type
_entity.pdbx_description
1 polymer ?
#
loop_
_entity_poly.entity_id
_entity_poly.type
_entity_poly.pdbx_seq_one_letter_code
_entity_poly.pdbx_strand_id
1 'polypeptide(L)'
;MRFEWDEAKRQSNIRKHGIDFIGTEEVFQGKTVTILDERLDYGEERFITLGLLKGRVVVIAHTETDEVIRIISVRKATKNEETSYFKAIAD
;
A
#
# COMPACT_ATOMS: atom_id res chain seq x y z
N MET A 1 11.95 6.39 -8.93
CA MET A 1 10.50 6.17 -8.66
C MET A 1 9.96 7.35 -7.88
N ARG A 2 8.88 7.95 -8.35
CA ARG A 2 8.26 9.09 -7.72
C ARG A 2 6.95 8.65 -7.08
N PHE A 3 6.63 9.21 -5.91
CA PHE A 3 5.37 8.93 -5.20
C PHE A 3 4.49 10.17 -5.26
N GLU A 4 3.20 9.97 -5.49
CA GLU A 4 2.25 11.07 -5.49
C GLU A 4 0.92 10.60 -4.90
N TRP A 5 0.07 11.55 -4.57
CA TRP A 5 -1.26 11.27 -4.02
C TRP A 5 -2.12 12.51 -4.09
N ASP A 6 -3.40 12.30 -3.86
CA ASP A 6 -4.38 13.37 -3.70
C ASP A 6 -4.37 13.80 -2.23
N GLU A 7 -4.21 15.08 -1.98
CA GLU A 7 -4.09 15.58 -0.61
C GLU A 7 -5.36 15.35 0.22
N ALA A 8 -6.55 15.42 -0.40
CA ALA A 8 -7.79 15.14 0.29
C ALA A 8 -7.86 13.67 0.72
N LYS A 9 -7.37 12.76 -0.13
CA LYS A 9 -7.29 11.34 0.21
C LYS A 9 -6.30 11.10 1.34
N ARG A 10 -5.18 11.79 1.33
CA ARG A 10 -4.20 11.68 2.40
C ARG A 10 -4.81 12.06 3.74
N GLN A 11 -5.50 13.20 3.80
CA GLN A 11 -6.15 13.67 5.02
C GLN A 11 -7.24 12.70 5.49
N SER A 12 -8.05 12.21 4.55
CA SER A 12 -9.09 11.23 4.85
C SER A 12 -8.49 9.94 5.41
N ASN A 13 -7.38 9.50 4.84
CA ASN A 13 -6.71 8.28 5.28
C ASN A 13 -6.19 8.40 6.71
N ILE A 14 -5.63 9.55 7.05
CA ILE A 14 -5.16 9.80 8.42
C ILE A 14 -6.33 9.71 9.39
N ARG A 15 -7.47 10.32 9.05
CA ARG A 15 -8.66 10.28 9.90
C ARG A 15 -9.20 8.85 10.06
N LYS A 16 -9.22 8.08 8.97
CA LYS A 16 -9.80 6.73 8.99
C LYS A 16 -8.88 5.69 9.61
N HIS A 17 -7.60 5.75 9.29
CA HIS A 17 -6.66 4.68 9.59
C HIS A 17 -5.51 5.10 10.48
N GLY A 18 -5.34 6.39 10.71
CA GLY A 18 -4.24 6.90 11.53
C GLY A 18 -2.88 6.79 10.85
N ILE A 19 -2.84 6.61 9.55
CA ILE A 19 -1.59 6.42 8.80
C ILE A 19 -1.47 7.50 7.74
N ASP A 20 -0.31 8.15 7.70
CA ASP A 20 0.00 9.16 6.72
C ASP A 20 0.59 8.52 5.46
N PHE A 21 0.28 9.07 4.30
CA PHE A 21 0.91 8.64 3.05
C PHE A 21 2.39 9.03 3.00
N ILE A 22 2.75 10.12 3.68
CA ILE A 22 4.16 10.54 3.77
C ILE A 22 4.94 9.46 4.49
N GLY A 23 6.03 9.00 3.87
CA GLY A 23 6.87 7.95 4.43
C GLY A 23 6.59 6.56 3.90
N THR A 24 5.54 6.39 3.08
CA THR A 24 5.20 5.05 2.54
C THR A 24 6.24 4.52 1.56
N GLU A 25 7.12 5.36 1.02
CA GLU A 25 8.20 4.86 0.16
C GLU A 25 9.09 3.86 0.90
N GLU A 26 9.15 3.93 2.23
CA GLU A 26 9.87 2.95 3.05
C GLU A 26 9.37 1.52 2.77
N VAL A 27 8.06 1.37 2.59
CA VAL A 27 7.43 0.07 2.33
C VAL A 27 7.98 -0.53 1.04
N PHE A 28 8.07 0.30 0.00
CA PHE A 28 8.51 -0.15 -1.33
C PHE A 28 10.01 -0.40 -1.41
N GLN A 29 10.77 0.04 -0.42
CA GLN A 29 12.20 -0.23 -0.34
C GLN A 29 12.49 -1.58 0.31
N GLY A 30 11.54 -2.14 1.02
CA GLY A 30 11.70 -3.43 1.70
C GLY A 30 11.10 -4.56 0.88
N LYS A 31 10.88 -5.69 1.55
CA LYS A 31 10.23 -6.84 0.92
C LYS A 31 8.74 -6.58 0.82
N THR A 32 8.18 -6.75 -0.35
CA THR A 32 6.75 -6.50 -0.58
C THR A 32 6.10 -7.69 -1.27
N VAL A 33 4.78 -7.77 -1.10
CA VAL A 33 3.94 -8.69 -1.85
C VAL A 33 2.90 -7.83 -2.55
N THR A 34 2.92 -7.84 -3.88
CA THR A 34 2.02 -7.01 -4.67
C THR A 34 1.14 -7.88 -5.54
N ILE A 35 -0.16 -7.60 -5.53
CA ILE A 35 -1.13 -8.28 -6.38
C ILE A 35 -1.98 -7.24 -7.10
N LEU A 36 -2.53 -7.65 -8.25
CA LEU A 36 -3.47 -6.82 -8.98
C LEU A 36 -4.81 -6.84 -8.26
N ASP A 37 -5.39 -5.66 -8.06
CA ASP A 37 -6.70 -5.54 -7.41
C ASP A 37 -7.78 -5.61 -8.49
N GLU A 38 -8.40 -6.76 -8.63
CA GLU A 38 -9.43 -7.01 -9.63
C GLU A 38 -10.84 -7.03 -9.07
N ARG A 39 -11.02 -6.59 -7.81
CA ARG A 39 -12.33 -6.64 -7.15
C ARG A 39 -13.38 -5.77 -7.83
N LEU A 40 -12.96 -4.65 -8.40
CA LEU A 40 -13.86 -3.71 -9.08
C LEU A 40 -13.20 -3.22 -10.36
N ASP A 41 -14.02 -2.74 -11.28
CA ASP A 41 -13.51 -2.05 -12.47
C ASP A 41 -13.38 -0.58 -12.11
N TYR A 42 -12.15 -0.14 -11.89
CA TYR A 42 -11.85 1.24 -11.51
C TYR A 42 -11.60 2.15 -12.72
N GLY A 43 -11.65 1.60 -13.94
CA GLY A 43 -11.24 2.33 -15.12
C GLY A 43 -9.73 2.46 -15.26
N GLU A 44 -8.98 1.87 -14.37
CA GLU A 44 -7.50 1.86 -14.37
C GLU A 44 -7.04 0.65 -13.57
N GLU A 45 -5.83 0.19 -13.81
CA GLU A 45 -5.27 -0.91 -13.02
C GLU A 45 -4.87 -0.40 -11.65
N ARG A 46 -5.29 -1.13 -10.62
CA ARG A 46 -4.91 -0.87 -9.24
C ARG A 46 -4.23 -2.08 -8.64
N PHE A 47 -3.30 -1.82 -7.76
CA PHE A 47 -2.51 -2.84 -7.09
C PHE A 47 -2.69 -2.74 -5.58
N ILE A 48 -2.49 -3.88 -4.93
CA ILE A 48 -2.46 -3.97 -3.47
C ILE A 48 -1.07 -4.45 -3.09
N THR A 49 -0.36 -3.68 -2.30
CA THR A 49 0.96 -4.04 -1.83
C THR A 49 0.96 -4.18 -0.31
N LEU A 50 1.46 -5.31 0.17
CA LEU A 50 1.70 -5.51 1.59
C LEU A 50 3.18 -5.36 1.86
N GLY A 51 3.51 -4.68 2.94
CA GLY A 51 4.89 -4.49 3.35
C GLY A 51 4.99 -3.86 4.73
N LEU A 52 6.20 -3.66 5.18
CA LEU A 52 6.45 -3.14 6.53
C LEU A 52 6.60 -1.63 6.53
N LEU A 53 5.85 -0.98 7.40
CA LEU A 53 6.00 0.45 7.70
C LEU A 53 6.26 0.56 9.19
N LYS A 54 7.47 0.97 9.54
CA LYS A 54 7.89 1.10 10.95
C LYS A 54 7.59 -0.17 11.75
N GLY A 55 7.91 -1.32 11.17
CA GLY A 55 7.77 -2.61 11.85
C GLY A 55 6.38 -3.22 11.83
N ARG A 56 5.42 -2.57 11.18
CA ARG A 56 4.06 -3.09 11.07
C ARG A 56 3.71 -3.39 9.63
N VAL A 57 2.96 -4.47 9.40
CA VAL A 57 2.47 -4.77 8.06
C VAL A 57 1.32 -3.85 7.72
N VAL A 58 1.44 -3.15 6.60
CA VAL A 58 0.38 -2.30 6.06
C VAL A 58 -0.03 -2.78 4.69
N VAL A 59 -1.22 -2.35 4.27
CA VAL A 59 -1.80 -2.68 2.97
C VAL A 59 -1.99 -1.37 2.23
N ILE A 60 -1.32 -1.24 1.10
CA ILE A 60 -1.34 -0.01 0.29
C ILE A 60 -2.08 -0.28 -1.01
N ALA A 61 -3.13 0.49 -1.28
CA ALA A 61 -3.78 0.50 -2.58
C ALA A 61 -3.14 1.61 -3.41
N HIS A 62 -2.74 1.30 -4.62
CA HIS A 62 -2.03 2.26 -5.46
C HIS A 62 -2.18 1.93 -6.94
N THR A 63 -1.86 2.91 -7.78
CA THR A 63 -1.59 2.68 -9.19
C THR A 63 -0.10 2.83 -9.40
N GLU A 64 0.42 2.34 -10.52
CA GLU A 64 1.81 2.57 -10.84
C GLU A 64 2.06 2.59 -12.34
N THR A 65 3.02 3.40 -12.73
CA THR A 65 3.60 3.42 -14.05
C THR A 65 5.09 3.13 -13.86
N ASP A 66 5.87 3.20 -14.94
CA ASP A 66 7.31 2.95 -14.87
C ASP A 66 8.03 3.88 -13.89
N GLU A 67 7.49 5.07 -13.67
CA GLU A 67 8.18 6.11 -12.90
C GLU A 67 7.42 6.59 -11.67
N VAL A 68 6.11 6.33 -11.58
CA VAL A 68 5.26 6.93 -10.55
C VAL A 68 4.41 5.89 -9.87
N ILE A 69 4.40 5.92 -8.55
CA ILE A 69 3.43 5.19 -7.73
C ILE A 69 2.49 6.22 -7.13
N ARG A 70 1.20 6.09 -7.44
CA ARG A 70 0.18 6.98 -6.87
C ARG A 70 -0.52 6.24 -5.74
N ILE A 71 -0.35 6.74 -4.52
CA ILE A 71 -0.94 6.15 -3.32
C ILE A 71 -2.42 6.51 -3.23
N ILE A 72 -3.28 5.52 -3.01
CA ILE A 72 -4.72 5.72 -2.89
C ILE A 72 -5.17 5.56 -1.44
N SER A 73 -4.68 4.54 -0.75
CA SER A 73 -5.00 4.32 0.65
C SER A 73 -3.93 3.48 1.32
N VAL A 74 -3.80 3.63 2.63
CA VAL A 74 -2.88 2.83 3.45
C VAL A 74 -3.63 2.45 4.72
N ARG A 75 -3.69 1.16 5.02
CA ARG A 75 -4.30 0.69 6.25
C ARG A 75 -3.44 -0.39 6.88
N LYS A 76 -3.68 -0.63 8.15
CA LYS A 76 -3.04 -1.72 8.87
C LYS A 76 -3.55 -3.05 8.33
N ALA A 77 -2.67 -4.04 8.21
CA ALA A 77 -3.05 -5.38 7.78
C ALA A 77 -3.92 -6.07 8.84
N THR A 78 -4.83 -6.91 8.39
CA THR A 78 -5.53 -7.82 9.29
C THR A 78 -4.56 -8.93 9.71
N LYS A 79 -4.95 -9.70 10.72
CA LYS A 79 -4.12 -10.81 11.19
C LYS A 79 -3.83 -11.82 10.07
N ASN A 80 -4.86 -12.14 9.30
CA ASN A 80 -4.69 -13.07 8.17
C ASN A 80 -3.77 -12.51 7.09
N GLU A 81 -3.90 -11.23 6.79
CA GLU A 81 -3.03 -10.59 5.81
C GLU A 81 -1.57 -10.57 6.30
N GLU A 82 -1.38 -10.28 7.57
CA GLU A 82 -0.06 -10.27 8.18
C GLU A 82 0.58 -11.66 8.08
N THR A 83 -0.17 -12.70 8.43
CA THR A 83 0.29 -14.08 8.34
C THR A 83 0.67 -14.43 6.90
N SER A 84 -0.19 -14.07 5.94
CA SER A 84 0.07 -14.33 4.52
C SER A 84 1.33 -13.61 4.04
N TYR A 85 1.50 -12.37 4.48
CA TYR A 85 2.67 -11.58 4.11
C TYR A 85 3.96 -12.27 4.59
N PHE A 86 4.03 -12.64 5.88
CA PHE A 86 5.23 -13.26 6.42
C PHE A 86 5.52 -14.61 5.80
N LYS A 87 4.49 -15.37 5.46
CA LYS A 87 4.67 -16.63 4.74
C LYS A 87 5.26 -16.39 3.35
N ALA A 88 4.77 -15.38 2.66
CA ALA A 88 5.19 -15.11 1.29
C ALA A 88 6.63 -14.64 1.20
N ILE A 89 7.12 -13.91 2.19
CA ILE A 89 8.48 -13.37 2.16
C ILE A 89 9.50 -14.29 2.85
N ALA A 90 9.03 -15.28 3.58
CA ALA A 90 9.91 -16.24 4.26
C ALA A 90 10.29 -17.33 3.26
N ASP A 91 11.54 -17.59 3.07
CA ASP A 91 11.90 -18.72 2.28
C ASP A 91 13.37 -18.91 2.18
#